data_251d29ffabe24026a87a8aabf9c1c6fa
#
_entry.id   251d29ffabe24026a87a8aabf9c1c6fa
#
_cell.length_a   1.000
_cell.length_b   1.000
_cell.length_c   1.000
_cell.angle_alpha   90.00
_cell.angle_beta   90.00
_cell.angle_gamma   90.00
#
_symmetry.space_group_name_H-M   'P 1'
#
loop_
_entity.id
_entity.type
_entity.pdbx_description
1 polymer ?
#
loop_
_entity_poly.entity_id
_entity_poly.type
_entity_poly.pdbx_seq_one_letter_code
_entity_poly.pdbx_strand_id
1 'polypeptide(L)'
;TKKGSPSQGPQVVFDVQVGFSAPTKKWDLLSSREQIALVRPAIANIYAKSTGTLAASSWLDGANVAVGTGNTSNRNQFTTRYLEYGGTVPDGYEWMFDPLDNSKVIIFTDTDFQDQWMSEAFWQKEYIGVNGGSDRMSYAASISYLDDGGVFAMSDYDVFTTHGNASFKITKSLTAGTTFDYSETSGNEIPSSGIGNYWTILGRGMFMPATHRDYLED
;
A
#
# COMPACT_ATOMS: atom_id res chain seq x y z
N THR A 1 -5.22 27.79 -18.79
CA THR A 1 -4.02 28.41 -19.40
C THR A 1 -4.13 29.92 -19.32
N LYS A 2 -3.28 30.55 -18.52
CA LYS A 2 -3.20 32.02 -18.48
C LYS A 2 -2.51 32.49 -19.76
N LYS A 3 -3.19 33.26 -20.56
CA LYS A 3 -2.58 34.01 -21.69
C LYS A 3 -1.86 35.20 -21.13
N GLY A 4 -0.66 35.54 -21.61
CA GLY A 4 0.03 36.77 -21.27
C GLY A 4 -0.81 38.00 -21.63
N SER A 5 -0.77 39.03 -20.79
CA SER A 5 -1.47 40.29 -21.04
C SER A 5 -0.58 41.24 -21.83
N PRO A 6 -1.12 41.88 -22.88
CA PRO A 6 -0.31 42.75 -23.75
C PRO A 6 0.26 44.01 -23.08
N SER A 7 -0.19 44.32 -21.88
CA SER A 7 0.17 45.60 -21.19
C SER A 7 1.01 45.40 -19.93
N GLN A 8 1.41 44.18 -19.60
CA GLN A 8 2.21 43.89 -18.40
C GLN A 8 3.61 43.45 -18.77
N GLY A 9 4.62 43.95 -18.08
CA GLY A 9 5.99 43.45 -18.14
C GLY A 9 6.06 41.98 -17.72
N PRO A 10 7.21 41.28 -17.89
CA PRO A 10 7.38 39.88 -17.51
C PRO A 10 7.00 39.65 -16.05
N GLN A 11 6.15 38.68 -15.82
CA GLN A 11 5.82 38.19 -14.48
C GLN A 11 6.30 36.78 -14.35
N VAL A 12 6.97 36.50 -13.23
CA VAL A 12 7.40 35.16 -12.86
C VAL A 12 6.61 34.72 -11.66
N VAL A 13 6.12 33.49 -11.72
CA VAL A 13 5.44 32.81 -10.62
C VAL A 13 6.22 31.58 -10.27
N PHE A 14 6.50 31.41 -9.00
CA PHE A 14 7.09 30.21 -8.45
C PHE A 14 6.14 29.70 -7.34
N ASP A 15 5.80 28.43 -7.41
CA ASP A 15 4.92 27.76 -6.44
C ASP A 15 5.55 26.44 -6.06
N VAL A 16 5.62 26.16 -4.76
CA VAL A 16 6.06 24.89 -4.21
C VAL A 16 5.02 24.43 -3.22
N GLN A 17 4.58 23.22 -3.38
CA GLN A 17 3.65 22.55 -2.50
C GLN A 17 4.29 21.25 -2.03
N VAL A 18 4.18 20.99 -0.74
CA VAL A 18 4.65 19.75 -0.13
C VAL A 18 3.60 19.23 0.84
N GLY A 19 3.53 17.94 0.99
CA GLY A 19 2.58 17.33 1.91
C GLY A 19 2.84 15.87 2.15
N PHE A 20 2.01 15.31 3.02
CA PHE A 20 2.01 13.88 3.32
C PHE A 20 0.62 13.32 3.03
N SER A 21 0.60 12.17 2.43
CA SER A 21 -0.59 11.33 2.26
C SER A 21 -0.53 10.20 3.26
N ALA A 22 -1.63 9.91 3.94
CA ALA A 22 -1.71 8.79 4.89
C ALA A 22 -2.97 7.96 4.62
N PRO A 23 -2.92 6.65 4.87
CA PRO A 23 -4.12 5.82 4.81
C PRO A 23 -5.19 6.36 5.77
N THR A 24 -6.37 6.68 5.25
CA THR A 24 -7.46 7.24 6.06
C THR A 24 -8.12 6.21 6.97
N LYS A 25 -8.04 4.94 6.60
CA LYS A 25 -8.59 3.81 7.35
C LYS A 25 -7.85 2.53 6.98
N LYS A 26 -7.52 1.73 7.99
CA LYS A 26 -7.13 0.34 7.86
C LYS A 26 -8.34 -0.56 8.03
N TRP A 27 -8.28 -1.78 7.51
CA TRP A 27 -9.30 -2.79 7.76
C TRP A 27 -9.15 -3.31 9.18
N ASP A 28 -10.29 -3.57 9.81
CA ASP A 28 -10.36 -4.21 11.12
C ASP A 28 -10.29 -5.73 10.90
N LEU A 29 -9.05 -6.25 10.88
CA LEU A 29 -8.76 -7.67 10.68
C LEU A 29 -8.68 -8.36 12.03
N LEU A 30 -8.96 -9.67 12.04
CA LEU A 30 -8.81 -10.47 13.26
C LEU A 30 -7.34 -10.55 13.67
N SER A 31 -7.07 -10.30 14.94
CA SER A 31 -5.80 -10.62 15.57
C SER A 31 -5.54 -12.15 15.56
N SER A 32 -4.30 -12.55 15.72
CA SER A 32 -3.92 -13.96 15.85
C SER A 32 -4.72 -14.66 16.94
N ARG A 33 -4.90 -14.00 18.09
CA ARG A 33 -5.67 -14.52 19.23
C ARG A 33 -7.14 -14.77 18.86
N GLU A 34 -7.79 -13.80 18.22
CA GLU A 34 -9.18 -13.94 17.78
C GLU A 34 -9.33 -14.99 16.69
N GLN A 35 -8.38 -15.05 15.75
CA GLN A 35 -8.36 -16.06 14.71
C GLN A 35 -8.23 -17.47 15.31
N ILE A 36 -7.30 -17.69 16.23
CA ILE A 36 -7.14 -18.98 16.91
C ILE A 36 -8.42 -19.35 17.69
N ALA A 37 -8.97 -18.40 18.45
CA ALA A 37 -10.15 -18.62 19.26
C ALA A 37 -11.41 -18.96 18.42
N LEU A 38 -11.53 -18.39 17.23
CA LEU A 38 -12.66 -18.60 16.34
C LEU A 38 -12.48 -19.84 15.44
N VAL A 39 -11.33 -19.96 14.82
CA VAL A 39 -11.12 -20.92 13.72
C VAL A 39 -10.86 -22.34 14.26
N ARG A 40 -10.13 -22.51 15.36
CA ARG A 40 -9.89 -23.86 15.93
C ARG A 40 -11.18 -24.59 16.31
N PRO A 41 -12.12 -23.98 17.09
CA PRO A 41 -13.42 -24.61 17.36
C PRO A 41 -14.26 -24.84 16.11
N ALA A 42 -14.22 -23.91 15.12
CA ALA A 42 -14.95 -24.07 13.87
C ALA A 42 -14.46 -25.30 13.09
N ILE A 43 -13.15 -25.49 12.97
CA ILE A 43 -12.54 -26.68 12.35
C ILE A 43 -12.98 -27.94 13.10
N ALA A 44 -12.86 -27.98 14.42
CA ALA A 44 -13.26 -29.12 15.22
C ALA A 44 -14.74 -29.50 15.00
N ASN A 45 -15.63 -28.50 14.95
CA ASN A 45 -17.06 -28.70 14.71
C ASN A 45 -17.36 -29.20 13.29
N ILE A 46 -16.67 -28.71 12.27
CA ILE A 46 -16.83 -29.18 10.88
C ILE A 46 -16.43 -30.65 10.78
N TYR A 47 -15.29 -31.02 11.35
CA TYR A 47 -14.78 -32.38 11.25
C TYR A 47 -15.51 -33.36 12.16
N ALA A 48 -16.06 -32.91 13.30
CA ALA A 48 -16.90 -33.76 14.14
C ALA A 48 -18.20 -34.19 13.43
N LYS A 49 -18.64 -33.38 12.46
CA LYS A 49 -19.86 -33.66 11.65
C LYS A 49 -19.55 -34.33 10.32
N SER A 50 -18.30 -34.40 9.92
CA SER A 50 -17.88 -34.98 8.65
C SER A 50 -17.70 -36.49 8.82
N THR A 51 -18.33 -37.26 7.96
CA THR A 51 -18.13 -38.72 7.85
C THR A 51 -16.95 -39.08 6.93
N GLY A 52 -16.17 -38.09 6.52
CA GLY A 52 -15.07 -38.25 5.57
C GLY A 52 -13.72 -38.57 6.21
N THR A 53 -12.76 -38.95 5.38
CA THR A 53 -11.42 -39.40 5.72
C THR A 53 -10.44 -38.28 6.19
N LEU A 54 -10.84 -37.03 6.18
CA LEU A 54 -10.00 -35.92 6.64
C LEU A 54 -10.15 -35.77 8.16
N ALA A 55 -9.12 -36.15 8.87
CA ALA A 55 -9.09 -35.97 10.32
C ALA A 55 -8.89 -34.49 10.69
N ALA A 56 -9.63 -34.01 11.69
CA ALA A 56 -9.46 -32.69 12.28
C ALA A 56 -7.98 -32.42 12.67
N SER A 57 -7.25 -33.45 13.09
CA SER A 57 -5.84 -33.40 13.44
C SER A 57 -4.96 -32.86 12.31
N SER A 58 -5.26 -33.16 11.05
CA SER A 58 -4.44 -32.66 9.92
C SER A 58 -4.45 -31.13 9.80
N TRP A 59 -5.49 -30.47 10.28
CA TRP A 59 -5.62 -29.02 10.29
C TRP A 59 -5.24 -28.39 11.63
N LEU A 60 -5.55 -29.06 12.73
CA LEU A 60 -5.31 -28.53 14.07
C LEU A 60 -3.87 -28.81 14.55
N ASP A 61 -3.28 -29.92 14.07
CA ASP A 61 -1.91 -30.32 14.38
C ASP A 61 -0.95 -30.11 13.20
N GLY A 62 -1.43 -29.50 12.12
CA GLY A 62 -0.66 -29.25 10.91
C GLY A 62 0.43 -28.20 11.12
N ALA A 63 1.58 -28.42 10.49
CA ALA A 63 2.73 -27.51 10.59
C ALA A 63 2.57 -26.23 9.75
N ASN A 64 1.77 -26.27 8.69
CA ASN A 64 1.59 -25.15 7.75
C ASN A 64 0.13 -24.67 7.69
N VAL A 65 -0.50 -24.58 8.84
CA VAL A 65 -1.87 -24.09 9.00
C VAL A 65 -1.87 -22.94 9.99
N ALA A 66 -2.49 -21.85 9.64
CA ALA A 66 -2.48 -20.60 10.41
C ALA A 66 -2.88 -20.75 11.89
N VAL A 67 -3.71 -21.74 12.22
CA VAL A 67 -4.16 -22.04 13.57
C VAL A 67 -3.70 -23.43 14.06
N GLY A 68 -2.84 -24.09 13.28
CA GLY A 68 -2.28 -25.39 13.62
C GLY A 68 -1.16 -25.26 14.63
N THR A 69 -0.91 -26.33 15.41
CA THR A 69 0.08 -26.32 16.50
C THR A 69 1.33 -27.14 16.21
N GLY A 70 1.46 -27.61 14.97
CA GLY A 70 2.64 -28.38 14.53
C GLY A 70 3.83 -27.53 14.05
N ASN A 71 3.74 -26.21 14.12
CA ASN A 71 4.81 -25.29 13.71
C ASN A 71 5.91 -25.24 14.75
N THR A 72 6.89 -26.11 14.62
CA THR A 72 8.02 -26.24 15.56
C THR A 72 9.35 -25.74 14.98
N SER A 73 9.40 -25.44 13.69
CA SER A 73 10.59 -24.97 12.99
C SER A 73 10.48 -23.48 12.64
N ASN A 74 11.59 -22.75 12.73
CA ASN A 74 11.69 -21.36 12.29
C ASN A 74 11.42 -21.16 10.79
N ARG A 75 11.50 -22.22 10.01
CA ARG A 75 11.22 -22.23 8.57
C ARG A 75 9.76 -22.48 8.23
N ASN A 76 8.93 -22.75 9.21
CA ASN A 76 7.50 -22.92 8.98
C ASN A 76 6.83 -21.57 8.68
N GLN A 77 5.83 -21.61 7.82
CA GLN A 77 5.11 -20.43 7.36
C GLN A 77 4.36 -19.70 8.48
N PHE A 78 3.88 -20.41 9.49
CA PHE A 78 3.12 -19.84 10.61
C PHE A 78 3.86 -20.02 11.93
N THR A 79 3.54 -19.18 12.91
CA THR A 79 4.23 -19.15 14.20
C THR A 79 3.50 -19.92 15.29
N THR A 80 2.26 -20.33 15.07
CA THR A 80 1.43 -21.06 16.02
C THR A 80 2.03 -22.43 16.39
N ARG A 81 2.18 -22.67 17.69
CA ARG A 81 2.64 -23.97 18.21
C ARG A 81 2.25 -24.14 19.67
N TYR A 82 2.30 -25.36 20.19
CA TYR A 82 2.18 -25.56 21.61
C TYR A 82 3.46 -25.13 22.35
N LEU A 83 3.29 -24.53 23.51
CA LEU A 83 4.38 -24.30 24.45
C LEU A 83 4.76 -25.67 25.05
N GLU A 84 6.05 -25.99 25.02
CA GLU A 84 6.55 -27.20 25.66
C GLU A 84 6.37 -27.15 27.18
N TYR A 85 6.16 -28.30 27.80
CA TYR A 85 6.01 -28.39 29.26
C TYR A 85 7.25 -27.83 29.99
N GLY A 86 7.02 -26.87 30.89
CA GLY A 86 8.08 -26.17 31.59
C GLY A 86 8.84 -25.11 30.77
N GLY A 87 8.45 -24.92 29.51
CA GLY A 87 9.01 -23.89 28.65
C GLY A 87 8.55 -22.49 29.03
N THR A 88 9.29 -21.49 28.56
CA THR A 88 8.93 -20.07 28.66
C THR A 88 8.45 -19.55 27.31
N VAL A 89 7.50 -18.61 27.32
CA VAL A 89 7.06 -17.93 26.09
C VAL A 89 8.24 -17.12 25.55
N PRO A 90 8.64 -17.33 24.28
CA PRO A 90 9.73 -16.57 23.68
C PRO A 90 9.40 -15.07 23.57
N ASP A 91 10.42 -14.22 23.52
CA ASP A 91 10.25 -12.80 23.26
C ASP A 91 9.54 -12.57 21.92
N GLY A 92 8.62 -11.62 21.89
CA GLY A 92 7.81 -11.32 20.71
C GLY A 92 6.63 -12.27 20.45
N TYR A 93 6.48 -13.31 21.27
CA TYR A 93 5.32 -14.21 21.22
C TYR A 93 4.26 -13.85 22.24
N GLU A 94 3.00 -14.00 21.86
CA GLU A 94 1.84 -14.06 22.74
C GLU A 94 1.49 -15.51 23.09
N TRP A 95 0.61 -15.67 24.05
CA TRP A 95 0.10 -16.98 24.41
C TRP A 95 -1.38 -16.94 24.77
N MET A 96 -2.04 -18.09 24.63
CA MET A 96 -3.40 -18.34 25.11
C MET A 96 -3.59 -19.82 25.43
N PHE A 97 -4.61 -20.16 26.24
CA PHE A 97 -5.04 -21.55 26.35
C PHE A 97 -5.67 -22.02 25.05
N ASP A 98 -5.43 -23.27 24.66
CA ASP A 98 -6.10 -23.86 23.51
C ASP A 98 -7.62 -23.87 23.74
N PRO A 99 -8.42 -23.26 22.85
CA PRO A 99 -9.89 -23.27 22.97
C PRO A 99 -10.50 -24.68 22.99
N LEU A 100 -9.75 -25.70 22.53
CA LEU A 100 -10.18 -27.09 22.49
C LEU A 100 -9.66 -27.93 23.68
N ASP A 101 -8.61 -27.47 24.35
CA ASP A 101 -7.97 -28.15 25.46
C ASP A 101 -7.27 -27.18 26.41
N ASN A 102 -7.97 -26.73 27.42
CA ASN A 102 -7.45 -25.78 28.41
C ASN A 102 -6.23 -26.25 29.22
N SER A 103 -5.80 -27.49 29.06
CA SER A 103 -4.55 -27.99 29.66
C SER A 103 -3.31 -27.61 28.85
N LYS A 104 -3.50 -27.13 27.60
CA LYS A 104 -2.42 -26.79 26.67
C LYS A 104 -2.37 -25.29 26.42
N VAL A 105 -1.16 -24.79 26.23
CA VAL A 105 -0.91 -23.39 25.89
C VAL A 105 -0.42 -23.32 24.45
N ILE A 106 -1.06 -22.47 23.66
CA ILE A 106 -0.63 -22.10 22.31
C ILE A 106 0.15 -20.80 22.39
N ILE A 107 1.29 -20.75 21.74
CA ILE A 107 2.06 -19.52 21.52
C ILE A 107 2.04 -19.15 20.04
N PHE A 108 2.08 -17.85 19.75
CA PHE A 108 1.97 -17.30 18.39
C PHE A 108 2.49 -15.86 18.36
N THR A 109 2.82 -15.36 17.18
CA THR A 109 3.02 -13.92 16.96
C THR A 109 1.74 -13.28 16.43
N ASP A 110 1.63 -11.97 16.56
CA ASP A 110 0.52 -11.19 16.02
C ASP A 110 1.07 -10.07 15.14
N THR A 111 0.97 -10.23 13.82
CA THR A 111 1.53 -9.31 12.84
C THR A 111 0.42 -8.56 12.11
N ASP A 112 0.42 -7.24 12.21
CA ASP A 112 -0.41 -6.41 11.33
C ASP A 112 0.32 -6.19 10.00
N PHE A 113 0.00 -7.02 9.01
CA PHE A 113 0.58 -6.88 7.68
C PHE A 113 0.17 -5.59 6.96
N GLN A 114 -0.90 -4.91 7.39
CA GLN A 114 -1.28 -3.63 6.80
C GLN A 114 -0.23 -2.56 7.08
N ASP A 115 0.43 -2.62 8.24
CA ASP A 115 1.54 -1.71 8.60
C ASP A 115 2.77 -1.89 7.71
N GLN A 116 2.96 -3.07 7.13
CA GLN A 116 4.06 -3.33 6.21
C GLN A 116 3.80 -2.79 4.81
N TRP A 117 2.54 -2.63 4.43
CA TRP A 117 2.16 -2.27 3.06
C TRP A 117 1.62 -0.87 2.92
N MET A 118 1.16 -0.28 4.02
CA MET A 118 0.61 1.05 4.05
C MET A 118 1.42 1.92 5.01
N SER A 119 1.95 2.99 4.49
CA SER A 119 2.70 3.97 5.26
C SER A 119 2.31 5.38 4.85
N GLU A 120 2.72 6.35 5.63
CA GLU A 120 2.69 7.73 5.19
C GLU A 120 3.65 7.91 4.02
N ALA A 121 3.20 8.65 3.02
CA ALA A 121 3.97 8.97 1.83
C ALA A 121 4.13 10.47 1.70
N PHE A 122 5.31 10.91 1.31
CA PHE A 122 5.62 12.29 1.02
C PHE A 122 5.30 12.59 -0.44
N TRP A 123 4.77 13.79 -0.71
CA TRP A 123 4.62 14.31 -2.05
C TRP A 123 5.09 15.76 -2.13
N GLN A 124 5.59 16.13 -3.30
CA GLN A 124 5.99 17.49 -3.59
C GLN A 124 5.59 17.88 -5.02
N LYS A 125 5.29 19.17 -5.20
CA LYS A 125 4.97 19.72 -6.49
C LYS A 125 5.63 21.07 -6.64
N GLU A 126 6.43 21.23 -7.68
CA GLU A 126 7.03 22.49 -8.05
C GLU A 126 6.40 23.01 -9.35
N TYR A 127 6.25 24.31 -9.39
CA TYR A 127 5.78 25.02 -10.57
C TYR A 127 6.57 26.32 -10.74
N ILE A 128 7.04 26.53 -11.94
CA ILE A 128 7.59 27.81 -12.37
C ILE A 128 6.88 28.24 -13.65
N GLY A 129 6.43 29.49 -13.68
CA GLY A 129 5.78 30.06 -14.83
C GLY A 129 6.26 31.47 -15.10
N VAL A 130 6.39 31.80 -16.36
CA VAL A 130 6.65 33.17 -16.83
C VAL A 130 5.60 33.56 -17.83
N ASN A 131 5.10 34.76 -17.70
CA ASN A 131 4.19 35.36 -18.68
C ASN A 131 4.49 36.83 -18.86
N GLY A 132 4.16 37.33 -20.04
CA GLY A 132 4.39 38.71 -20.36
C GLY A 132 3.91 39.07 -21.75
N GLY A 133 4.08 40.34 -22.12
CA GLY A 133 3.69 40.76 -23.44
C GLY A 133 3.95 42.25 -23.68
N SER A 134 3.72 42.64 -24.89
CA SER A 134 3.72 43.99 -25.40
C SER A 134 2.53 44.19 -26.36
N ASP A 135 2.37 45.35 -26.91
CA ASP A 135 1.31 45.62 -27.89
C ASP A 135 1.34 44.71 -29.11
N ARG A 136 2.50 44.11 -29.40
CA ARG A 136 2.73 43.25 -30.57
C ARG A 136 2.94 41.79 -30.23
N MET A 137 3.22 41.45 -28.97
CA MET A 137 3.55 40.10 -28.58
C MET A 137 2.95 39.74 -27.23
N SER A 138 2.48 38.54 -27.07
CA SER A 138 2.20 37.94 -25.75
C SER A 138 2.78 36.55 -25.68
N TYR A 139 3.29 36.18 -24.50
CA TYR A 139 3.85 34.84 -24.26
C TYR A 139 3.51 34.35 -22.85
N ALA A 140 3.48 33.06 -22.71
CA ALA A 140 3.52 32.39 -21.42
C ALA A 140 4.26 31.04 -21.58
N ALA A 141 5.04 30.71 -20.59
CA ALA A 141 5.69 29.41 -20.50
C ALA A 141 5.66 28.94 -19.04
N SER A 142 5.56 27.65 -18.84
CA SER A 142 5.61 27.06 -17.51
C SER A 142 6.19 25.66 -17.54
N ILE A 143 6.80 25.29 -16.42
CA ILE A 143 7.27 23.95 -16.13
C ILE A 143 6.69 23.57 -14.78
N SER A 144 6.24 22.33 -14.62
CA SER A 144 5.91 21.76 -13.33
C SER A 144 6.40 20.34 -13.22
N TYR A 145 6.75 19.96 -12.00
CA TYR A 145 7.13 18.62 -11.61
C TYR A 145 6.31 18.23 -10.38
N LEU A 146 5.76 17.04 -10.41
CA LEU A 146 5.09 16.39 -9.29
C LEU A 146 5.85 15.09 -9.02
N ASP A 147 6.22 14.88 -7.77
CA ASP A 147 6.74 13.64 -7.22
C ASP A 147 5.77 13.23 -6.10
N ASP A 148 5.05 12.15 -6.30
CA ASP A 148 3.99 11.69 -5.40
C ASP A 148 4.26 10.24 -4.97
N GLY A 149 4.81 10.09 -3.77
CA GLY A 149 4.95 8.79 -3.14
C GLY A 149 3.58 8.18 -2.81
N GLY A 150 3.37 6.92 -3.20
CA GLY A 150 2.14 6.22 -2.88
C GLY A 150 2.08 5.74 -1.43
N VAL A 151 0.88 5.76 -0.84
CA VAL A 151 0.64 5.21 0.51
C VAL A 151 0.83 3.70 0.60
N PHE A 152 0.87 3.01 -0.52
CA PHE A 152 1.24 1.60 -0.59
C PHE A 152 2.73 1.45 -0.88
N ALA A 153 3.39 0.53 -0.19
CA ALA A 153 4.81 0.23 -0.41
C ALA A 153 5.10 -0.05 -1.89
N MET A 154 6.18 0.52 -2.40
CA MET A 154 6.64 0.40 -3.79
C MET A 154 5.70 1.03 -4.85
N SER A 155 4.80 1.91 -4.47
CA SER A 155 4.05 2.72 -5.42
C SER A 155 4.53 4.17 -5.41
N ASP A 156 4.67 4.73 -6.59
CA ASP A 156 5.08 6.12 -6.80
C ASP A 156 4.52 6.64 -8.13
N TYR A 157 4.43 7.94 -8.25
CA TYR A 157 3.89 8.60 -9.42
C TYR A 157 4.58 9.94 -9.66
N ASP A 158 5.28 10.05 -10.78
CA ASP A 158 5.98 11.26 -11.20
C ASP A 158 5.33 11.87 -12.44
N VAL A 159 5.18 13.17 -12.45
CA VAL A 159 4.69 13.90 -13.62
C VAL A 159 5.55 15.13 -13.88
N PHE A 160 6.15 15.18 -15.06
CA PHE A 160 6.78 16.37 -15.60
C PHE A 160 5.92 16.96 -16.68
N THR A 161 5.61 18.27 -16.59
CA THR A 161 4.89 18.96 -17.64
C THR A 161 5.57 20.26 -18.02
N THR A 162 5.54 20.60 -19.29
CA THR A 162 5.92 21.91 -19.77
C THR A 162 4.86 22.43 -20.75
N HIS A 163 4.58 23.71 -20.66
CA HIS A 163 3.64 24.39 -21.50
C HIS A 163 4.26 25.69 -22.01
N GLY A 164 4.04 26.01 -23.26
CA GLY A 164 4.48 27.26 -23.86
C GLY A 164 3.46 27.76 -24.87
N ASN A 165 3.21 29.06 -24.86
CA ASN A 165 2.46 29.72 -25.91
C ASN A 165 3.04 31.10 -26.22
N ALA A 166 2.99 31.46 -27.47
CA ALA A 166 3.39 32.76 -27.94
C ALA A 166 2.43 33.27 -29.06
N SER A 167 2.17 34.54 -29.09
CA SER A 167 1.35 35.17 -30.12
C SER A 167 1.98 36.47 -30.54
N PHE A 168 2.05 36.69 -31.85
CA PHE A 168 2.69 37.88 -32.48
C PHE A 168 1.74 38.53 -33.48
N LYS A 169 1.54 39.81 -33.35
CA LYS A 169 0.85 40.63 -34.35
C LYS A 169 1.85 41.02 -35.44
N ILE A 170 1.78 40.34 -36.60
CA ILE A 170 2.66 40.59 -37.74
C ILE A 170 2.26 41.88 -38.45
N THR A 171 0.95 42.08 -38.62
CA THR A 171 0.36 43.31 -39.15
C THR A 171 -0.85 43.72 -38.31
N LYS A 172 -1.52 44.80 -38.66
CA LYS A 172 -2.80 45.20 -38.00
C LYS A 172 -3.90 44.17 -38.20
N SER A 173 -3.80 43.36 -39.26
CA SER A 173 -4.84 42.36 -39.63
C SER A 173 -4.35 40.92 -39.51
N LEU A 174 -3.07 40.69 -39.20
CA LEU A 174 -2.49 39.33 -39.17
C LEU A 174 -1.79 39.09 -37.83
N THR A 175 -2.24 38.06 -37.15
CA THR A 175 -1.62 37.53 -35.93
C THR A 175 -1.21 36.09 -36.13
N ALA A 176 0.00 35.74 -35.77
CA ALA A 176 0.49 34.35 -35.73
C ALA A 176 0.67 33.93 -34.26
N GLY A 177 0.39 32.69 -33.99
CA GLY A 177 0.59 32.13 -32.65
C GLY A 177 1.06 30.69 -32.70
N THR A 178 1.71 30.26 -31.64
CA THR A 178 2.14 28.87 -31.43
C THR A 178 1.85 28.43 -30.01
N THR A 179 1.59 27.16 -29.84
CA THR A 179 1.45 26.51 -28.53
C THR A 179 2.27 25.22 -28.55
N PHE A 180 2.95 24.96 -27.49
CA PHE A 180 3.70 23.74 -27.23
C PHE A 180 3.31 23.18 -25.86
N ASP A 181 3.00 21.89 -25.83
CA ASP A 181 2.69 21.14 -24.63
C ASP A 181 3.50 19.84 -24.66
N TYR A 182 4.12 19.53 -23.54
CA TYR A 182 4.78 18.25 -23.33
C TYR A 182 4.45 17.76 -21.91
N SER A 183 4.16 16.47 -21.81
CA SER A 183 3.95 15.80 -20.53
C SER A 183 4.61 14.43 -20.57
N GLU A 184 5.33 14.12 -19.51
CA GLU A 184 5.90 12.83 -19.25
C GLU A 184 5.43 12.36 -17.89
N THR A 185 5.03 11.09 -17.81
CA THR A 185 4.54 10.45 -16.59
C THR A 185 5.29 9.15 -16.40
N SER A 186 5.81 8.94 -15.21
CA SER A 186 6.37 7.66 -14.80
C SER A 186 5.82 7.27 -13.44
N GLY A 187 5.97 6.01 -13.05
CA GLY A 187 5.56 5.55 -11.75
C GLY A 187 5.49 4.04 -11.68
N ASN A 188 5.47 3.55 -10.45
CA ASN A 188 5.26 2.15 -10.15
C ASN A 188 3.85 1.98 -9.58
N GLU A 189 3.06 1.17 -10.23
CA GLU A 189 1.74 0.80 -9.76
C GLU A 189 1.77 -0.59 -9.11
N ILE A 190 1.05 -0.74 -8.03
CA ILE A 190 0.81 -2.08 -7.47
C ILE A 190 -0.06 -2.83 -8.48
N PRO A 191 0.38 -4.03 -8.95
CA PRO A 191 -0.44 -4.83 -9.83
C PRO A 191 -1.79 -5.14 -9.20
N SER A 192 -2.82 -4.40 -9.59
CA SER A 192 -4.21 -4.56 -9.11
C SER A 192 -5.06 -5.14 -10.23
N SER A 193 -4.72 -6.32 -10.73
CA SER A 193 -5.52 -6.97 -11.76
C SER A 193 -6.84 -7.49 -11.17
N GLY A 194 -7.75 -6.55 -10.93
CA GLY A 194 -9.13 -6.82 -10.54
C GLY A 194 -9.36 -6.93 -9.03
N ILE A 195 -10.40 -6.25 -8.57
CA ILE A 195 -10.99 -6.43 -7.25
C ILE A 195 -11.44 -7.89 -7.14
N GLY A 196 -10.83 -8.65 -6.23
CA GLY A 196 -11.14 -10.06 -6.01
C GLY A 196 -10.10 -11.04 -6.54
N ASN A 197 -9.01 -10.58 -7.12
CA ASN A 197 -7.93 -11.47 -7.46
C ASN A 197 -7.09 -11.77 -6.21
N TYR A 198 -7.23 -12.96 -5.69
CA TYR A 198 -6.47 -13.51 -4.56
C TYR A 198 -4.93 -13.37 -4.71
N TRP A 199 -4.45 -13.23 -5.94
CA TRP A 199 -3.03 -13.15 -6.27
C TRP A 199 -2.47 -11.73 -6.29
N THR A 200 -3.29 -10.70 -6.13
CA THR A 200 -2.78 -9.33 -6.00
C THR A 200 -2.12 -9.12 -4.64
N ILE A 201 -1.14 -8.22 -4.58
CA ILE A 201 -0.47 -7.87 -3.33
C ILE A 201 -1.51 -7.40 -2.29
N LEU A 202 -2.44 -6.54 -2.69
CA LEU A 202 -3.53 -6.08 -1.82
C LEU A 202 -4.45 -7.22 -1.37
N GLY A 203 -4.85 -8.11 -2.30
CA GLY A 203 -5.70 -9.25 -1.96
C GLY A 203 -5.00 -10.20 -1.00
N ARG A 204 -3.73 -10.53 -1.27
CA ARG A 204 -2.96 -11.40 -0.38
C ARG A 204 -2.84 -10.84 1.02
N GLY A 205 -2.57 -9.56 1.19
CA GLY A 205 -2.42 -9.01 2.49
C GLY A 205 -3.69 -8.93 3.33
N MET A 206 -4.82 -8.69 2.71
CA MET A 206 -6.09 -8.78 3.42
C MET A 206 -6.41 -10.21 3.88
N PHE A 207 -5.90 -11.23 3.17
CA PHE A 207 -6.12 -12.63 3.50
C PHE A 207 -4.98 -13.29 4.27
N MET A 208 -3.90 -12.56 4.54
CA MET A 208 -2.75 -13.09 5.27
C MET A 208 -3.09 -13.20 6.76
N PRO A 209 -3.02 -14.41 7.33
CA PRO A 209 -3.28 -14.58 8.76
C PRO A 209 -2.22 -13.84 9.58
N ALA A 210 -2.62 -13.20 10.66
CA ALA A 210 -1.71 -12.48 11.56
C ALA A 210 -0.65 -13.39 12.22
N THR A 211 -0.88 -14.70 12.24
CA THR A 211 0.08 -15.72 12.69
C THR A 211 1.17 -16.05 11.66
N HIS A 212 1.08 -15.49 10.44
CA HIS A 212 2.10 -15.70 9.40
C HIS A 212 3.42 -15.06 9.84
N ARG A 213 4.54 -15.68 9.47
CA ARG A 213 5.87 -15.09 9.73
C ARG A 213 6.13 -13.94 8.78
N ASP A 214 6.72 -12.89 9.30
CA ASP A 214 7.15 -11.73 8.50
C ASP A 214 8.30 -12.13 7.56
N TYR A 215 9.21 -12.95 8.08
CA TYR A 215 10.38 -13.45 7.36
C TYR A 215 10.72 -14.86 7.87
N LEU A 216 11.42 -15.62 7.05
CA LEU A 216 12.01 -16.88 7.46
C LEU A 216 13.37 -16.58 8.08
N GLU A 217 13.61 -17.07 9.29
CA GLU A 217 14.95 -17.05 9.89
C GLU A 217 15.85 -18.04 9.14
N ASP A 218 17.07 -17.65 8.85
CA ASP A 218 18.10 -18.48 8.18
C ASP A 218 18.64 -19.59 9.11
#